data_3376580413521ae56ec7799e96e77fee
#
_entry.id   3376580413521ae56ec7799e96e77fee
#
_cell.length_a   1.000
_cell.length_b   1.000
_cell.length_c   1.000
_cell.angle_alpha   90.00
_cell.angle_beta   90.00
_cell.angle_gamma   90.00
#
_symmetry.space_group_name_H-M   'P 1'
#
loop_
_entity.id
_entity.type
_entity.pdbx_description
1 polymer ?
#
loop_
_entity_poly.entity_id
_entity_poly.type
_entity_poly.pdbx_seq_one_letter_code
_entity_poly.pdbx_strand_id
1 'polypeptide(L)'
;MSSLKPMLLSSLKSYDKSQFVKDVTAGIIVAIIALPLSIALALASGVGPETGIFTAIVAGFVISALGGSSVQIAGPTAAFATIVAGIVAHDGMDGFIVATILADIFLILMGLCHFGSLIKFIPFTITTGFTSGIAVTIVIGQLKDFFGLTYPNGVKPIETV
;
A
#
# COMPACT_ATOMS: atom_id res chain seq x y z
N MET A 1 -26.61 -1.31 8.54
CA MET A 1 -25.89 -2.55 8.15
C MET A 1 -25.20 -2.26 6.83
N SER A 2 -23.90 -2.04 6.84
CA SER A 2 -23.13 -1.87 5.60
C SER A 2 -23.13 -3.24 4.89
N SER A 3 -23.81 -3.31 3.78
CA SER A 3 -23.82 -4.49 2.92
C SER A 3 -22.38 -4.70 2.41
N LEU A 4 -21.80 -5.87 2.66
CA LEU A 4 -20.52 -6.32 2.11
C LEU A 4 -20.61 -6.55 0.58
N LYS A 5 -21.27 -5.64 -0.15
CA LYS A 5 -21.41 -5.74 -1.59
C LYS A 5 -20.30 -4.93 -2.26
N PRO A 6 -19.60 -5.52 -3.24
CA PRO A 6 -18.63 -4.77 -4.04
C PRO A 6 -19.29 -3.54 -4.67
N MET A 7 -18.63 -2.38 -4.55
CA MET A 7 -19.14 -1.12 -5.09
C MET A 7 -19.27 -1.16 -6.61
N LEU A 8 -18.46 -1.96 -7.28
CA LEU A 8 -18.50 -2.20 -8.73
C LEU A 8 -19.91 -2.55 -9.20
N LEU A 9 -20.62 -3.46 -8.49
CA LEU A 9 -21.97 -3.90 -8.88
C LEU A 9 -23.02 -2.78 -8.78
N SER A 10 -22.85 -1.84 -7.88
CA SER A 10 -23.75 -0.69 -7.76
C SER A 10 -23.39 0.40 -8.77
N SER A 11 -22.13 0.61 -9.05
CA SER A 11 -21.65 1.60 -10.02
C SER A 11 -22.01 1.24 -11.46
N LEU A 12 -21.99 -0.05 -11.83
CA LEU A 12 -22.34 -0.50 -13.17
C LEU A 12 -23.80 -0.25 -13.56
N LYS A 13 -24.71 -0.10 -12.58
CA LYS A 13 -26.14 0.14 -12.86
C LYS A 13 -26.46 1.51 -13.45
N SER A 14 -25.63 2.51 -13.18
CA SER A 14 -25.80 3.89 -13.66
C SER A 14 -24.60 4.38 -14.47
N TYR A 15 -23.87 3.45 -15.13
CA TYR A 15 -22.62 3.77 -15.80
C TYR A 15 -22.88 4.37 -17.18
N ASP A 16 -22.36 5.57 -17.42
CA ASP A 16 -22.47 6.29 -18.70
C ASP A 16 -21.13 6.34 -19.44
N LYS A 17 -21.19 6.52 -20.77
CA LYS A 17 -20.00 6.64 -21.62
C LYS A 17 -19.07 7.78 -21.21
N SER A 18 -19.64 8.90 -20.73
CA SER A 18 -18.85 10.03 -20.22
C SER A 18 -18.04 9.63 -18.99
N GLN A 19 -18.65 8.86 -18.08
CA GLN A 19 -17.98 8.35 -16.89
C GLN A 19 -16.86 7.36 -17.26
N PHE A 20 -17.11 6.49 -18.24
CA PHE A 20 -16.09 5.54 -18.73
C PHE A 20 -14.81 6.24 -19.20
N VAL A 21 -14.94 7.30 -20.00
CA VAL A 21 -13.78 8.06 -20.50
C VAL A 21 -13.00 8.69 -19.33
N LYS A 22 -13.69 9.23 -18.34
CA LYS A 22 -13.06 9.82 -17.15
C LYS A 22 -12.33 8.75 -16.33
N ASP A 23 -12.95 7.60 -16.12
CA ASP A 23 -12.37 6.51 -15.35
C ASP A 23 -11.15 5.91 -16.04
N VAL A 24 -11.19 5.72 -17.37
CA VAL A 24 -10.03 5.27 -18.15
C VAL A 24 -8.88 6.28 -18.07
N THR A 25 -9.19 7.57 -18.21
CA THR A 25 -8.15 8.62 -18.12
C THR A 25 -7.53 8.65 -16.72
N ALA A 26 -8.35 8.59 -15.67
CA ALA A 26 -7.88 8.52 -14.30
C ALA A 26 -7.04 7.24 -14.06
N GLY A 27 -7.47 6.10 -14.57
CA GLY A 27 -6.74 4.84 -14.48
C GLY A 27 -5.36 4.89 -15.13
N ILE A 28 -5.24 5.52 -16.31
CA ILE A 28 -3.95 5.70 -16.98
C ILE A 28 -3.02 6.59 -16.13
N ILE A 29 -3.52 7.70 -15.62
CA ILE A 29 -2.73 8.62 -14.78
C ILE A 29 -2.23 7.88 -13.52
N VAL A 30 -3.12 7.15 -12.87
CA VAL A 30 -2.76 6.38 -11.67
C VAL A 30 -1.75 5.28 -11.99
N ALA A 31 -1.89 4.57 -13.11
CA ALA A 31 -0.93 3.54 -13.51
C ALA A 31 0.47 4.10 -13.74
N ILE A 32 0.58 5.27 -14.39
CA ILE A 32 1.86 5.95 -14.61
C ILE A 32 2.56 6.29 -13.29
N ILE A 33 1.80 6.69 -12.26
CA ILE A 33 2.34 7.03 -10.94
C ILE A 33 2.62 5.77 -10.11
N ALA A 34 1.74 4.78 -10.18
CA ALA A 34 1.82 3.58 -9.34
C ALA A 34 3.00 2.67 -9.70
N LEU A 35 3.36 2.55 -10.98
CA LEU A 35 4.44 1.65 -11.41
C LEU A 35 5.81 2.01 -10.80
N PRO A 36 6.36 3.23 -10.96
CA PRO A 36 7.63 3.57 -10.34
C PRO A 36 7.58 3.53 -8.81
N LEU A 37 6.46 3.92 -8.21
CA LEU A 37 6.28 3.84 -6.77
C LEU A 37 6.34 2.39 -6.26
N SER A 38 5.68 1.47 -6.95
CA SER A 38 5.66 0.05 -6.58
C SER A 38 7.04 -0.58 -6.70
N ILE A 39 7.81 -0.23 -7.73
CA ILE A 39 9.19 -0.68 -7.91
C ILE A 39 10.08 -0.15 -6.77
N ALA A 40 9.98 1.15 -6.48
CA ALA A 40 10.78 1.77 -5.42
C ALA A 40 10.50 1.15 -4.05
N LEU A 41 9.23 0.88 -3.73
CA LEU A 41 8.87 0.27 -2.45
C LEU A 41 9.21 -1.22 -2.38
N ALA A 42 9.18 -1.95 -3.49
CA ALA A 42 9.69 -3.33 -3.54
C ALA A 42 11.19 -3.38 -3.21
N LEU A 43 11.98 -2.52 -3.84
CA LEU A 43 13.41 -2.40 -3.54
C LEU A 43 13.68 -1.98 -2.09
N ALA A 44 12.91 -1.02 -1.57
CA ALA A 44 13.00 -0.60 -0.17
C ALA A 44 12.61 -1.72 0.83
N SER A 45 11.78 -2.66 0.38
CA SER A 45 11.37 -3.85 1.16
C SER A 45 12.38 -5.01 1.04
N GLY A 46 13.46 -4.86 0.26
CA GLY A 46 14.47 -5.90 0.07
C GLY A 46 14.07 -7.00 -0.91
N VAL A 47 13.05 -6.77 -1.76
CA VAL A 47 12.59 -7.72 -2.77
C VAL A 47 12.83 -7.19 -4.18
N GLY A 48 12.76 -8.07 -5.19
CA GLY A 48 12.99 -7.69 -6.59
C GLY A 48 11.92 -6.71 -7.13
N PRO A 49 12.27 -5.85 -8.10
CA PRO A 49 11.36 -4.86 -8.67
C PRO A 49 10.14 -5.48 -9.35
N GLU A 50 10.28 -6.68 -9.89
CA GLU A 50 9.21 -7.45 -10.52
C GLU A 50 8.08 -7.79 -9.53
N THR A 51 8.41 -8.09 -8.28
CA THR A 51 7.40 -8.37 -7.23
C THR A 51 6.54 -7.15 -6.95
N GLY A 52 7.12 -5.95 -7.00
CA GLY A 52 6.37 -4.70 -6.88
C GLY A 52 5.36 -4.50 -8.01
N ILE A 53 5.76 -4.78 -9.24
CA ILE A 53 4.88 -4.67 -10.42
C ILE A 53 3.74 -5.69 -10.34
N PHE A 54 4.04 -6.96 -10.06
CA PHE A 54 3.01 -8.00 -9.91
C PHE A 54 2.02 -7.67 -8.80
N THR A 55 2.53 -7.20 -7.66
CA THR A 55 1.67 -6.78 -6.54
C THR A 55 0.77 -5.62 -6.93
N ALA A 56 1.28 -4.61 -7.63
CA ALA A 56 0.48 -3.47 -8.08
C ALA A 56 -0.64 -3.89 -9.04
N ILE A 57 -0.35 -4.80 -9.98
CA ILE A 57 -1.34 -5.29 -10.95
C ILE A 57 -2.41 -6.12 -10.23
N VAL A 58 -2.01 -7.14 -9.49
CA VAL A 58 -2.94 -8.08 -8.85
C VAL A 58 -3.75 -7.42 -7.75
N ALA A 59 -3.10 -6.73 -6.82
CA ALA A 59 -3.78 -6.05 -5.73
C ALA A 59 -4.65 -4.89 -6.22
N GLY A 60 -4.15 -4.11 -7.18
CA GLY A 60 -4.91 -3.03 -7.81
C GLY A 60 -6.20 -3.54 -8.47
N PHE A 61 -6.11 -4.63 -9.22
CA PHE A 61 -7.28 -5.25 -9.85
C PHE A 61 -8.26 -5.83 -8.81
N VAL A 62 -7.78 -6.65 -7.90
CA VAL A 62 -8.63 -7.32 -6.88
C VAL A 62 -9.35 -6.31 -6.00
N ILE A 63 -8.65 -5.28 -5.52
CA ILE A 63 -9.26 -4.27 -4.65
C ILE A 63 -10.21 -3.36 -5.42
N SER A 64 -9.91 -3.03 -6.67
CA SER A 64 -10.84 -2.26 -7.50
C SER A 64 -12.11 -3.05 -7.84
N ALA A 65 -12.00 -4.37 -8.03
CA ALA A 65 -13.14 -5.23 -8.35
C ALA A 65 -13.99 -5.58 -7.13
N LEU A 66 -13.38 -5.87 -5.98
CA LEU A 66 -14.05 -6.37 -4.78
C LEU A 66 -14.20 -5.30 -3.69
N GLY A 67 -13.56 -4.15 -3.84
CA GLY A 67 -13.58 -3.08 -2.86
C GLY A 67 -14.97 -2.45 -2.67
N GLY A 68 -15.17 -1.90 -1.49
CA GLY A 68 -16.40 -1.20 -1.10
C GLY A 68 -16.36 0.32 -1.35
N SER A 69 -15.32 0.84 -1.99
CA SER A 69 -15.15 2.26 -2.30
C SER A 69 -14.96 2.46 -3.80
N SER A 70 -15.60 3.49 -4.35
CA SER A 70 -15.48 3.85 -5.78
C SER A 70 -14.26 4.70 -6.11
N VAL A 71 -13.54 5.19 -5.10
CA VAL A 71 -12.44 6.15 -5.27
C VAL A 71 -11.14 5.71 -4.60
N GLN A 72 -11.05 4.43 -4.22
CA GLN A 72 -9.88 3.87 -3.55
C GLN A 72 -9.09 2.98 -4.51
N ILE A 73 -7.78 3.15 -4.50
CA ILE A 73 -6.84 2.27 -5.16
C ILE A 73 -5.91 1.64 -4.12
N ALA A 74 -5.54 0.38 -4.34
CA ALA A 74 -4.56 -0.28 -3.51
C ALA A 74 -3.17 -0.16 -4.12
N GLY A 75 -2.20 -0.11 -3.25
CA GLY A 75 -0.80 -0.11 -3.64
C GLY A 75 0.10 -0.36 -2.44
N PRO A 76 1.38 -0.62 -2.67
CA PRO A 76 2.35 -0.76 -1.61
C PRO A 76 2.46 0.53 -0.80
N THR A 77 2.68 0.40 0.49
CA THR A 77 2.73 1.52 1.44
C THR A 77 4.13 1.62 2.06
N ALA A 78 4.73 2.81 2.00
CA ALA A 78 6.05 3.07 2.59
C ALA A 78 6.12 2.76 4.09
N ALA A 79 5.02 2.92 4.82
CA ALA A 79 4.95 2.60 6.24
C ALA A 79 5.26 1.12 6.55
N PHE A 80 4.93 0.22 5.63
CA PHE A 80 5.19 -1.21 5.79
C PHE A 80 6.52 -1.66 5.18
N ALA A 81 7.13 -0.87 4.31
CA ALA A 81 8.36 -1.26 3.62
C ALA A 81 9.48 -1.64 4.60
N THR A 82 9.66 -0.88 5.68
CA THR A 82 10.67 -1.16 6.71
C THR A 82 10.36 -2.42 7.52
N ILE A 83 9.08 -2.69 7.79
CA ILE A 83 8.63 -3.91 8.49
C ILE A 83 8.88 -5.13 7.60
N VAL A 84 8.49 -5.05 6.34
CA VAL A 84 8.70 -6.11 5.35
C VAL A 84 10.20 -6.38 5.16
N ALA A 85 11.01 -5.32 5.00
CA ALA A 85 12.46 -5.44 4.89
C ALA A 85 13.07 -6.15 6.11
N GLY A 86 12.59 -5.86 7.31
CA GLY A 86 13.02 -6.53 8.54
C GLY A 86 12.70 -8.02 8.53
N ILE A 87 11.49 -8.41 8.14
CA ILE A 87 11.08 -9.81 8.06
C ILE A 87 11.87 -10.55 6.98
N VAL A 88 12.00 -9.95 5.79
CA VAL A 88 12.74 -10.56 4.67
C VAL A 88 14.21 -10.74 5.03
N ALA A 89 14.82 -9.80 5.74
CA ALA A 89 16.22 -9.88 6.15
C ALA A 89 16.46 -10.95 7.23
N HIS A 90 15.49 -11.19 8.14
CA HIS A 90 15.64 -12.13 9.25
C HIS A 90 15.15 -13.54 8.90
N ASP A 91 13.98 -13.66 8.29
CA ASP A 91 13.27 -14.92 8.06
C ASP A 91 13.18 -15.31 6.59
N GLY A 92 13.71 -14.49 5.68
CA GLY A 92 13.65 -14.70 4.24
C GLY A 92 12.25 -14.53 3.65
N MET A 93 12.09 -14.91 2.38
CA MET A 93 10.81 -14.84 1.68
C MET A 93 9.77 -15.80 2.24
N ASP A 94 10.19 -16.96 2.72
CA ASP A 94 9.27 -17.96 3.30
C ASP A 94 8.63 -17.44 4.59
N GLY A 95 9.43 -16.82 5.46
CA GLY A 95 8.93 -16.15 6.66
C GLY A 95 7.98 -15.00 6.35
N PHE A 96 8.28 -14.23 5.31
CA PHE A 96 7.39 -13.14 4.85
C PHE A 96 6.04 -13.67 4.34
N ILE A 97 6.02 -14.78 3.59
CA ILE A 97 4.78 -15.40 3.12
C ILE A 97 3.92 -15.85 4.30
N VAL A 98 4.50 -16.52 5.29
CA VAL A 98 3.79 -16.97 6.49
C VAL A 98 3.22 -15.79 7.27
N ALA A 99 4.02 -14.75 7.48
CA ALA A 99 3.59 -13.53 8.18
C ALA A 99 2.42 -12.83 7.45
N THR A 100 2.47 -12.78 6.11
CA THR A 100 1.40 -12.19 5.29
C THR A 100 0.11 -12.99 5.40
N ILE A 101 0.16 -14.33 5.29
CA ILE A 101 -1.02 -15.19 5.44
C ILE A 101 -1.66 -15.01 6.82
N LEU A 102 -0.84 -14.95 7.87
CA LEU A 102 -1.32 -14.74 9.23
C LEU A 102 -1.99 -13.37 9.39
N ALA A 103 -1.38 -12.31 8.84
CA ALA A 103 -1.95 -10.97 8.83
C ALA A 103 -3.28 -10.91 8.08
N ASP A 104 -3.40 -11.60 6.93
CA ASP A 104 -4.63 -11.67 6.14
C ASP A 104 -5.76 -12.36 6.92
N ILE A 105 -5.46 -13.45 7.64
CA ILE A 105 -6.43 -14.12 8.50
C ILE A 105 -6.94 -13.15 9.58
N PHE A 106 -6.05 -12.41 10.24
CA PHE A 106 -6.45 -11.41 11.24
C PHE A 106 -7.30 -10.30 10.63
N LEU A 107 -6.95 -9.81 9.43
CA LEU A 107 -7.73 -8.78 8.74
C LEU A 107 -9.13 -9.27 8.37
N ILE A 108 -9.26 -10.52 7.92
CA ILE A 108 -10.57 -11.14 7.63
C ILE A 108 -11.40 -11.22 8.90
N LEU A 109 -10.83 -11.70 10.02
CA LEU A 109 -11.53 -11.78 11.30
C LEU A 109 -11.98 -10.39 11.78
N MET A 110 -11.12 -9.38 11.71
CA MET A 110 -11.46 -8.01 12.05
C MET A 110 -12.57 -7.44 11.14
N GLY A 111 -12.54 -7.78 9.85
CA GLY A 111 -13.58 -7.41 8.90
C GLY A 111 -14.94 -8.03 9.25
N LEU A 112 -14.97 -9.31 9.58
CA LEU A 112 -16.18 -10.02 10.03
C LEU A 112 -16.73 -9.47 11.34
N CYS A 113 -15.85 -9.09 12.28
CA CYS A 113 -16.23 -8.46 13.54
C CYS A 113 -16.64 -6.98 13.38
N HIS A 114 -16.65 -6.43 12.15
CA HIS A 114 -16.99 -5.03 11.85
C HIS A 114 -16.09 -4.01 12.57
N PHE A 115 -14.85 -4.36 12.89
CA PHE A 115 -13.89 -3.47 13.55
C PHE A 115 -13.52 -2.25 12.70
N GLY A 116 -13.75 -2.27 11.40
CA GLY A 116 -13.63 -1.09 10.54
C GLY A 116 -14.47 0.11 11.00
N SER A 117 -15.55 -0.13 11.73
CA SER A 117 -16.35 0.96 12.32
C SER A 117 -15.65 1.71 13.46
N LEU A 118 -14.61 1.12 14.05
CA LEU A 118 -13.81 1.76 15.12
C LEU A 118 -12.94 2.90 14.60
N ILE A 119 -12.66 2.95 13.29
CA ILE A 119 -11.82 4.00 12.70
C ILE A 119 -12.41 5.40 12.91
N LYS A 120 -13.73 5.52 13.04
CA LYS A 120 -14.41 6.78 13.33
C LYS A 120 -14.07 7.38 14.71
N PHE A 121 -13.53 6.58 15.62
CA PHE A 121 -13.11 7.03 16.94
C PHE A 121 -11.64 7.50 16.95
N ILE A 122 -10.90 7.31 15.85
CA ILE A 122 -9.52 7.77 15.74
C ILE A 122 -9.54 9.28 15.48
N PRO A 123 -8.96 10.10 16.38
CA PRO A 123 -8.89 11.54 16.18
C PRO A 123 -8.09 11.89 14.92
N PHE A 124 -8.52 12.93 14.21
CA PHE A 124 -7.86 13.42 13.00
C PHE A 124 -6.38 13.75 13.20
N THR A 125 -6.02 14.23 14.39
CA THR A 125 -4.62 14.50 14.76
C THR A 125 -3.72 13.29 14.69
N ILE A 126 -4.23 12.10 15.04
CA ILE A 126 -3.45 10.85 14.96
C ILE A 126 -3.19 10.48 13.51
N THR A 127 -4.21 10.55 12.65
CA THR A 127 -4.06 10.24 11.23
C THR A 127 -3.14 11.22 10.52
N THR A 128 -3.23 12.50 10.85
CA THR A 128 -2.34 13.54 10.29
C THR A 128 -0.92 13.37 10.77
N GLY A 129 -0.70 13.09 12.07
CA GLY A 129 0.62 12.83 12.62
C GLY A 129 1.27 11.59 12.00
N PHE A 130 0.52 10.51 11.83
CA PHE A 130 0.99 9.29 11.17
C PHE A 130 1.41 9.56 9.71
N THR A 131 0.57 10.26 8.93
CA THR A 131 0.88 10.59 7.54
C THR A 131 2.09 11.50 7.42
N SER A 132 2.20 12.50 8.29
CA SER A 132 3.36 13.41 8.32
C SER A 132 4.65 12.66 8.70
N GLY A 133 4.58 11.73 9.65
CA GLY A 133 5.71 10.89 10.03
C GLY A 133 6.20 10.02 8.87
N ILE A 134 5.28 9.41 8.11
CA ILE A 134 5.62 8.65 6.91
C ILE A 134 6.30 9.55 5.88
N ALA A 135 5.77 10.76 5.64
CA ALA A 135 6.34 11.69 4.67
C ALA A 135 7.80 12.07 5.03
N VAL A 136 8.06 12.37 6.30
CA VAL A 136 9.42 12.66 6.79
C VAL A 136 10.35 11.46 6.60
N THR A 137 9.88 10.27 6.93
CA THR A 137 10.67 9.02 6.77
C THR A 137 11.03 8.77 5.31
N ILE A 138 10.10 9.01 4.38
CA ILE A 138 10.35 8.87 2.94
C ILE A 138 11.41 9.90 2.49
N VAL A 139 11.26 11.16 2.89
CA VAL A 139 12.22 12.23 2.53
C VAL A 139 13.63 11.86 3.01
N ILE A 140 13.78 11.46 4.28
CA ILE A 140 15.08 11.07 4.84
C ILE A 140 15.66 9.85 4.08
N GLY A 141 14.84 8.87 3.76
CA GLY A 141 15.25 7.70 2.98
C GLY A 141 15.75 8.06 1.58
N GLN A 142 15.08 9.00 0.91
CA GLN A 142 15.46 9.44 -0.44
C GLN A 142 16.71 10.34 -0.48
N LEU A 143 17.05 11.03 0.61
CA LEU A 143 18.27 11.85 0.67
C LEU A 143 19.54 11.01 0.41
N LYS A 144 19.58 9.78 0.91
CA LYS A 144 20.68 8.86 0.64
C LYS A 144 20.88 8.64 -0.87
N ASP A 145 19.79 8.30 -1.57
CA ASP A 145 19.84 7.96 -2.98
C ASP A 145 20.11 9.22 -3.84
N PHE A 146 19.53 10.35 -3.43
CA PHE A 146 19.73 11.64 -4.10
C PHE A 146 21.18 12.12 -4.04
N PHE A 147 21.85 11.95 -2.89
CA PHE A 147 23.27 12.34 -2.73
C PHE A 147 24.26 11.22 -3.10
N GLY A 148 23.79 10.05 -3.53
CA GLY A 148 24.63 8.91 -3.87
C GLY A 148 25.46 8.39 -2.68
N LEU A 149 24.95 8.52 -1.45
CA LEU A 149 25.65 8.10 -0.26
C LEU A 149 25.55 6.59 -0.09
N THR A 150 26.68 5.94 0.04
CA THR A 150 26.77 4.52 0.39
C THR A 150 27.01 4.37 1.89
N TYR A 151 26.02 3.83 2.61
CA TYR A 151 26.23 3.46 4.01
C TYR A 151 26.78 2.04 4.15
N PRO A 152 27.64 1.77 5.13
CA PRO A 152 28.01 0.41 5.48
C PRO A 152 26.77 -0.42 5.80
N ASN A 153 26.76 -1.69 5.37
CA ASN A 153 25.65 -2.60 5.61
C ASN A 153 25.34 -2.68 7.12
N GLY A 154 24.10 -2.39 7.50
CA GLY A 154 23.59 -2.50 8.87
C GLY A 154 23.36 -1.19 9.61
N VAL A 155 23.70 -0.04 9.04
CA VAL A 155 23.44 1.27 9.67
C VAL A 155 22.10 1.82 9.19
N LYS A 156 21.16 2.06 10.12
CA LYS A 156 19.89 2.70 9.78
C LYS A 156 20.10 4.20 9.52
N PRO A 157 19.47 4.78 8.50
CA PRO A 157 19.62 6.21 8.17
C PRO A 157 19.35 7.17 9.34
N ILE A 158 18.52 6.75 10.30
CA ILE A 158 18.11 7.56 11.46
C ILE A 158 19.16 7.54 12.59
N GLU A 159 20.09 6.59 12.59
CA GLU A 159 21.14 6.51 13.62
C GLU A 159 22.38 7.36 13.30
N THR A 160 22.40 7.99 12.11
CA THR A 160 23.56 8.76 11.61
C THR A 160 23.28 10.27 11.51
N VAL A 161 22.10 10.74 11.92
CA VAL A 161 21.71 12.13 12.04
C VAL A 161 21.62 12.50 13.51
#